data_891fc8168d2eec2285d03c3a5d685d52
#
_entry.id   891fc8168d2eec2285d03c3a5d685d52
#
_cell.length_a   1.000
_cell.length_b   1.000
_cell.length_c   1.000
_cell.angle_alpha   90.00
_cell.angle_beta   90.00
_cell.angle_gamma   90.00
#
_symmetry.space_group_name_H-M   'P 1'
#
loop_
_entity.id
_entity.type
_entity.pdbx_description
1 polymer ?
#
loop_
_entity_poly.entity_id
_entity_poly.type
_entity_poly.pdbx_seq_one_letter_code
_entity_poly.pdbx_strand_id
1 'polypeptide(L)'
;MNAPLNIAALRHPSDTALSRHAIDNRHLDALEEEAIFILREVAGAFERPALLFSSGKDSCVVLHLAEKAFKRRLNEATINSASADGSRATAPRFAGRLPFPLVHVDTGHNFPEVIAFRDERIAQMGERLVIGHLEDSMRRGTVRLAHPLESRNGHQTVTLLETIEEHRFDCLIGGARRDEEKARAKERIFSHRDAFGQWQPKEQRPELWSLFNTRIKPGEHFRAFPISNWTELDVWLYIEREGIELPSIYYAHEREVVRRKGLLVPVTEVTPPQADDEVERLQVRFRTVGDMTCTCPVESPAQTASDIVTETLQVTVSERGATRMDDRTSEASMERRKKEGYF
;
A
#
# COMPACT_ATOMS: atom_id res chain seq x y z
N MET A 1 4.23 28.70 49.46
CA MET A 1 4.23 29.69 48.39
C MET A 1 4.76 29.01 47.14
N ASN A 2 3.87 28.52 46.28
CA ASN A 2 4.23 27.85 45.02
C ASN A 2 4.27 28.93 43.93
N ALA A 3 5.41 29.15 43.33
CA ALA A 3 5.54 30.03 42.17
C ALA A 3 4.83 29.37 40.96
N PRO A 4 4.09 30.13 40.15
CA PRO A 4 3.45 29.58 38.95
C PRO A 4 4.50 29.20 37.91
N LEU A 5 4.39 27.98 37.37
CA LEU A 5 5.17 27.51 36.21
C LEU A 5 4.91 28.44 35.02
N ASN A 6 5.94 29.08 34.55
CA ASN A 6 5.91 29.95 33.38
C ASN A 6 5.90 29.13 32.11
N ILE A 7 4.69 28.90 31.56
CA ILE A 7 4.45 28.11 30.30
C ILE A 7 4.94 28.88 29.06
N ALA A 8 5.37 30.12 29.16
CA ALA A 8 5.83 30.96 28.05
C ALA A 8 7.25 30.63 27.54
N ALA A 9 7.93 29.64 28.10
CA ALA A 9 9.28 29.21 27.68
C ALA A 9 9.32 27.92 26.89
N LEU A 10 8.17 27.40 26.48
CA LEU A 10 8.14 26.33 25.44
C LEU A 10 8.42 26.99 24.09
N ARG A 11 9.68 26.89 23.67
CA ARG A 11 10.16 27.34 22.37
C ARG A 11 9.27 26.76 21.27
N HIS A 12 8.98 27.59 20.26
CA HIS A 12 8.26 27.19 19.05
C HIS A 12 8.92 25.95 18.42
N PRO A 13 8.15 25.00 17.82
CA PRO A 13 8.66 23.80 17.15
C PRO A 13 9.63 24.08 15.99
N SER A 14 9.76 25.33 15.53
CA SER A 14 10.70 25.74 14.48
C SER A 14 12.19 25.62 14.87
N ASP A 15 12.53 25.55 16.17
CA ASP A 15 13.92 25.45 16.63
C ASP A 15 14.38 24.01 16.92
N THR A 16 13.49 23.06 16.87
CA THR A 16 13.79 21.63 16.79
C THR A 16 13.52 21.13 15.37
N ALA A 17 14.13 21.75 14.38
CA ALA A 17 14.51 21.01 13.20
C ALA A 17 15.41 19.87 13.71
N LEU A 18 14.81 18.73 14.03
CA LEU A 18 15.52 17.46 14.10
C LEU A 18 16.34 17.45 12.83
N SER A 19 17.64 17.66 12.98
CA SER A 19 18.58 17.68 11.88
C SER A 19 18.24 16.45 11.07
N ARG A 20 17.84 16.59 9.79
CA ARG A 20 17.53 15.48 8.88
C ARG A 20 18.64 14.45 8.80
N HIS A 21 19.82 14.75 9.37
CA HIS A 21 21.02 13.93 9.47
C HIS A 21 21.10 13.12 10.76
N ALA A 22 20.15 13.24 11.70
CA ALA A 22 20.22 12.56 13.00
C ALA A 22 19.34 11.31 13.09
N ILE A 23 18.51 11.00 12.10
CA ILE A 23 17.85 9.71 12.03
C ILE A 23 18.92 8.69 11.63
N ASP A 24 19.15 7.73 12.52
CA ASP A 24 20.09 6.64 12.27
C ASP A 24 19.58 5.80 11.09
N ASN A 25 20.10 6.05 9.88
CA ASN A 25 19.73 5.33 8.65
C ASN A 25 19.99 3.82 8.76
N ARG A 26 20.78 3.34 9.74
CA ARG A 26 21.06 1.91 9.95
C ARG A 26 19.80 1.08 10.15
N HIS A 27 18.77 1.64 10.80
CA HIS A 27 17.48 0.96 10.95
C HIS A 27 16.80 0.75 9.59
N LEU A 28 16.70 1.79 8.79
CA LEU A 28 16.13 1.69 7.44
C LEU A 28 16.96 0.82 6.51
N ASP A 29 18.28 0.84 6.64
CA ASP A 29 19.18 -0.02 5.87
C ASP A 29 18.95 -1.50 6.21
N ALA A 30 18.81 -1.83 7.50
CA ALA A 30 18.50 -3.20 7.93
C ALA A 30 17.14 -3.69 7.43
N LEU A 31 16.11 -2.81 7.45
CA LEU A 31 14.79 -3.11 6.90
C LEU A 31 14.84 -3.29 5.38
N GLU A 32 15.59 -2.49 4.67
CA GLU A 32 15.81 -2.60 3.22
C GLU A 32 16.51 -3.92 2.87
N GLU A 33 17.59 -4.26 3.57
CA GLU A 33 18.34 -5.51 3.37
C GLU A 33 17.44 -6.73 3.58
N GLU A 34 16.63 -6.76 4.66
CA GLU A 34 15.66 -7.82 4.92
C GLU A 34 14.66 -7.93 3.78
N ALA A 35 14.06 -6.82 3.35
CA ALA A 35 13.07 -6.81 2.29
C ALA A 35 13.64 -7.27 0.94
N ILE A 36 14.85 -6.83 0.58
CA ILE A 36 15.57 -7.28 -0.64
C ILE A 36 15.87 -8.77 -0.57
N PHE A 37 16.31 -9.26 0.59
CA PHE A 37 16.54 -10.69 0.80
C PHE A 37 15.27 -11.50 0.57
N ILE A 38 14.13 -11.09 1.17
CA ILE A 38 12.83 -11.76 1.00
C ILE A 38 12.41 -11.77 -0.48
N LEU A 39 12.55 -10.64 -1.19
CA LEU A 39 12.23 -10.55 -2.63
C LEU A 39 13.06 -11.53 -3.46
N ARG A 40 14.35 -11.69 -3.16
CA ARG A 40 15.24 -12.64 -3.83
C ARG A 40 14.89 -14.09 -3.51
N GLU A 41 14.52 -14.38 -2.25
CA GLU A 41 14.02 -15.70 -1.85
C GLU A 41 12.74 -16.07 -2.62
N VAL A 42 11.80 -15.12 -2.79
CA VAL A 42 10.62 -15.35 -3.61
C VAL A 42 10.98 -15.70 -5.06
N ALA A 43 11.86 -14.90 -5.67
CA ALA A 43 12.25 -15.13 -7.07
C ALA A 43 13.02 -16.45 -7.27
N GLY A 44 13.74 -16.92 -6.24
CA GLY A 44 14.49 -18.19 -6.29
C GLY A 44 13.66 -19.44 -5.96
N ALA A 45 12.59 -19.28 -5.16
CA ALA A 45 11.82 -20.40 -4.63
C ALA A 45 10.55 -20.73 -5.41
N PHE A 46 9.99 -19.76 -6.13
CA PHE A 46 8.72 -19.89 -6.84
C PHE A 46 8.90 -19.80 -8.35
N GLU A 47 8.09 -20.55 -9.09
CA GLU A 47 8.18 -20.60 -10.56
C GLU A 47 7.49 -19.41 -11.23
N ARG A 48 6.37 -18.97 -10.64
CA ARG A 48 5.49 -17.93 -11.20
C ARG A 48 5.09 -16.92 -10.14
N PRO A 49 6.04 -16.22 -9.51
CA PRO A 49 5.72 -15.16 -8.59
C PRO A 49 5.16 -13.94 -9.34
N ALA A 50 4.39 -13.09 -8.62
CA ALA A 50 3.92 -11.81 -9.13
C ALA A 50 3.89 -10.77 -7.99
N LEU A 51 4.04 -9.49 -8.32
CA LEU A 51 3.98 -8.40 -7.35
C LEU A 51 2.63 -7.69 -7.46
N LEU A 52 1.87 -7.66 -6.36
CA LEU A 52 0.62 -6.93 -6.26
C LEU A 52 0.91 -5.42 -6.21
N PHE A 53 0.47 -4.71 -7.23
CA PHE A 53 0.69 -3.28 -7.36
C PHE A 53 -0.63 -2.51 -7.39
N SER A 54 -1.07 -2.06 -6.23
CA SER A 54 -2.27 -1.24 -6.06
C SER A 54 -2.03 0.25 -6.24
N SER A 55 -0.78 0.69 -6.48
CA SER A 55 -0.33 2.08 -6.43
C SER A 55 -0.50 2.74 -5.04
N GLY A 56 -0.82 1.96 -4.01
CA GLY A 56 -0.74 2.41 -2.63
C GLY A 56 0.71 2.63 -2.21
N LYS A 57 0.96 3.50 -1.21
CA LYS A 57 2.32 3.83 -0.75
C LYS A 57 3.18 2.59 -0.43
N ASP A 58 2.58 1.61 0.23
CA ASP A 58 3.27 0.37 0.62
C ASP A 58 3.67 -0.45 -0.61
N SER A 59 2.78 -0.59 -1.60
CA SER A 59 3.09 -1.27 -2.86
C SER A 59 4.12 -0.50 -3.72
N CYS A 60 4.14 0.84 -3.65
CA CYS A 60 5.19 1.65 -4.28
C CYS A 60 6.55 1.42 -3.63
N VAL A 61 6.62 1.30 -2.30
CA VAL A 61 7.85 0.94 -1.58
C VAL A 61 8.32 -0.46 -1.97
N VAL A 62 7.42 -1.46 -1.98
CA VAL A 62 7.79 -2.83 -2.39
C VAL A 62 8.27 -2.88 -3.84
N LEU A 63 7.64 -2.12 -4.73
CA LEU A 63 8.07 -2.00 -6.13
C LEU A 63 9.48 -1.39 -6.23
N HIS A 64 9.76 -0.31 -5.50
CA HIS A 64 11.09 0.30 -5.45
C HIS A 64 12.16 -0.66 -4.90
N LEU A 65 11.84 -1.40 -3.84
CA LEU A 65 12.69 -2.45 -3.29
C LEU A 65 12.96 -3.57 -4.31
N ALA A 66 11.94 -3.97 -5.10
CA ALA A 66 12.10 -4.93 -6.18
C ALA A 66 13.02 -4.39 -7.30
N GLU A 67 12.90 -3.10 -7.65
CA GLU A 67 13.86 -2.48 -8.59
C GLU A 67 15.29 -2.53 -8.05
N LYS A 68 15.51 -2.21 -6.77
CA LYS A 68 16.84 -2.34 -6.12
C LYS A 68 17.34 -3.78 -6.07
N ALA A 69 16.45 -4.75 -5.85
CA ALA A 69 16.81 -6.16 -5.75
C ALA A 69 17.26 -6.77 -7.09
N PHE A 70 16.66 -6.35 -8.21
CA PHE A 70 16.78 -7.07 -9.50
C PHE A 70 17.28 -6.21 -10.66
N LYS A 71 17.22 -4.88 -10.55
CA LYS A 71 17.65 -3.98 -11.61
C LYS A 71 18.98 -3.30 -11.29
N ARG A 72 19.65 -2.82 -12.32
CA ARG A 72 20.85 -2.01 -12.18
C ARG A 72 20.50 -0.54 -11.99
N ARG A 73 20.96 0.08 -10.91
CA ARG A 73 20.82 1.53 -10.71
C ARG A 73 21.59 2.30 -11.81
N LEU A 74 20.94 3.27 -12.41
CA LEU A 74 21.56 4.18 -13.38
C LEU A 74 22.32 5.29 -12.64
N ASN A 75 23.40 5.80 -13.24
CA ASN A 75 24.11 6.95 -12.71
C ASN A 75 23.37 8.26 -13.03
N GLU A 76 23.63 9.30 -12.25
CA GLU A 76 22.97 10.61 -12.40
C GLU A 76 23.14 11.23 -13.79
N ALA A 77 24.29 11.04 -14.44
CA ALA A 77 24.54 11.54 -15.78
C ALA A 77 23.57 10.91 -16.81
N THR A 78 23.30 9.60 -16.68
CA THR A 78 22.36 8.90 -17.55
C THR A 78 20.91 9.32 -17.27
N ILE A 79 20.55 9.54 -16.00
CA ILE A 79 19.23 10.02 -15.60
C ILE A 79 18.98 11.44 -16.18
N ASN A 80 19.94 12.35 -15.98
CA ASN A 80 19.84 13.74 -16.44
C ASN A 80 19.78 13.84 -17.97
N SER A 81 20.49 12.99 -18.70
CA SER A 81 20.45 12.98 -20.17
C SER A 81 19.10 12.51 -20.72
N ALA A 82 18.42 11.60 -20.03
CA ALA A 82 17.09 11.12 -20.43
C ALA A 82 15.97 12.13 -20.10
N SER A 83 16.19 13.03 -19.13
CA SER A 83 15.22 14.08 -18.75
C SER A 83 15.31 15.34 -19.61
N ALA A 84 16.30 15.45 -20.51
CA ALA A 84 16.58 16.66 -21.29
C ALA A 84 15.59 16.93 -22.44
N ASP A 85 14.65 16.01 -22.71
CA ASP A 85 13.68 16.15 -23.80
C ASP A 85 12.39 16.92 -23.44
N GLY A 86 12.32 17.46 -22.20
CA GLY A 86 11.20 18.30 -21.76
C GLY A 86 9.92 17.53 -21.39
N SER A 87 9.94 16.21 -21.40
CA SER A 87 8.82 15.42 -20.87
C SER A 87 8.77 15.52 -19.35
N ARG A 88 7.58 15.68 -18.79
CA ARG A 88 7.35 15.71 -17.32
C ARG A 88 7.58 14.36 -16.64
N ALA A 89 7.83 13.30 -17.41
CA ALA A 89 8.11 11.97 -16.91
C ALA A 89 9.51 11.96 -16.31
N THR A 90 9.61 11.66 -15.02
CA THR A 90 10.90 11.42 -14.35
C THR A 90 11.61 10.27 -15.05
N ALA A 91 12.86 10.48 -15.44
CA ALA A 91 13.65 9.44 -16.10
C ALA A 91 13.79 8.22 -15.20
N PRO A 92 13.75 6.98 -15.75
CA PRO A 92 13.87 5.78 -14.95
C PRO A 92 15.20 5.74 -14.21
N ARG A 93 15.17 5.47 -12.91
CA ARG A 93 16.37 5.36 -12.06
C ARG A 93 17.09 4.02 -12.18
N PHE A 94 16.41 3.03 -12.73
CA PHE A 94 16.88 1.65 -12.84
C PHE A 94 16.73 1.15 -14.28
N ALA A 95 17.69 0.33 -14.72
CA ALA A 95 17.67 -0.38 -16.00
C ALA A 95 17.57 -1.88 -15.80
N GLY A 96 16.84 -2.55 -16.69
CA GLY A 96 16.57 -3.98 -16.64
C GLY A 96 15.08 -4.27 -16.46
N ARG A 97 14.74 -5.52 -16.24
CA ARG A 97 13.37 -5.99 -16.02
C ARG A 97 13.25 -6.72 -14.70
N LEU A 98 12.08 -6.68 -14.11
CA LEU A 98 11.74 -7.53 -12.96
C LEU A 98 11.58 -8.99 -13.42
N PRO A 99 11.95 -9.99 -12.57
CA PRO A 99 11.78 -11.40 -12.89
C PRO A 99 10.33 -11.87 -12.88
N PHE A 100 9.41 -11.04 -12.45
CA PHE A 100 7.98 -11.33 -12.32
C PHE A 100 7.13 -10.15 -12.81
N PRO A 101 5.86 -10.40 -13.21
CA PRO A 101 4.94 -9.35 -13.59
C PRO A 101 4.40 -8.59 -12.38
N LEU A 102 3.83 -7.41 -12.64
CA LEU A 102 2.98 -6.69 -11.71
C LEU A 102 1.53 -7.11 -11.90
N VAL A 103 0.76 -7.16 -10.81
CA VAL A 103 -0.67 -7.51 -10.83
C VAL A 103 -1.46 -6.41 -10.13
N HIS A 104 -2.51 -5.94 -10.78
CA HIS A 104 -3.47 -4.99 -10.22
C HIS A 104 -4.88 -5.60 -10.26
N VAL A 105 -5.64 -5.45 -9.18
CA VAL A 105 -7.08 -5.76 -9.19
C VAL A 105 -7.84 -4.45 -9.33
N ASP A 106 -8.49 -4.29 -10.47
CA ASP A 106 -9.30 -3.13 -10.78
C ASP A 106 -10.75 -3.39 -10.36
N THR A 107 -11.22 -2.61 -9.38
CA THR A 107 -12.60 -2.70 -8.88
C THR A 107 -13.59 -1.90 -9.73
N GLY A 108 -13.11 -1.04 -10.63
CA GLY A 108 -13.89 0.00 -11.29
C GLY A 108 -14.26 1.17 -10.37
N HIS A 109 -13.89 1.10 -9.08
CA HIS A 109 -14.09 2.16 -8.07
C HIS A 109 -12.76 2.70 -7.52
N ASN A 110 -11.68 2.51 -8.24
CA ASN A 110 -10.38 3.08 -7.88
C ASN A 110 -10.37 4.59 -8.15
N PHE A 111 -9.63 5.34 -7.32
CA PHE A 111 -9.45 6.78 -7.56
C PHE A 111 -8.73 7.03 -8.89
N PRO A 112 -9.19 7.99 -9.71
CA PRO A 112 -8.57 8.30 -11.00
C PRO A 112 -7.07 8.62 -10.88
N GLU A 113 -6.68 9.33 -9.83
CA GLU A 113 -5.28 9.68 -9.56
C GLU A 113 -4.39 8.45 -9.34
N VAL A 114 -4.96 7.38 -8.77
CA VAL A 114 -4.27 6.11 -8.53
C VAL A 114 -4.06 5.34 -9.83
N ILE A 115 -5.10 5.30 -10.67
CA ILE A 115 -5.05 4.63 -11.97
C ILE A 115 -4.09 5.35 -12.92
N ALA A 116 -4.16 6.68 -12.99
CA ALA A 116 -3.26 7.48 -13.81
C ALA A 116 -1.79 7.27 -13.39
N PHE A 117 -1.51 7.30 -12.09
CA PHE A 117 -0.17 7.04 -11.57
C PHE A 117 0.32 5.61 -11.90
N ARG A 118 -0.57 4.59 -11.73
CA ARG A 118 -0.26 3.21 -12.08
C ARG A 118 0.20 3.10 -13.52
N ASP A 119 -0.60 3.64 -14.44
CA ASP A 119 -0.37 3.49 -15.87
C ASP A 119 0.89 4.24 -16.30
N GLU A 120 1.11 5.44 -15.79
CA GLU A 120 2.32 6.22 -16.03
C GLU A 120 3.57 5.49 -15.50
N ARG A 121 3.53 5.01 -14.26
CA ARG A 121 4.67 4.32 -13.63
C ARG A 121 5.03 3.03 -14.36
N ILE A 122 4.04 2.24 -14.78
CA ILE A 122 4.26 1.00 -15.52
C ILE A 122 4.85 1.29 -16.91
N ALA A 123 4.34 2.32 -17.60
CA ALA A 123 4.86 2.74 -18.92
C ALA A 123 6.33 3.17 -18.81
N GLN A 124 6.68 3.99 -17.79
CA GLN A 124 8.06 4.42 -17.54
C GLN A 124 9.01 3.25 -17.29
N MET A 125 8.55 2.24 -16.54
CA MET A 125 9.37 1.07 -16.20
C MET A 125 9.49 0.06 -17.33
N GLY A 126 8.57 0.06 -18.30
CA GLY A 126 8.45 -0.94 -19.36
C GLY A 126 8.14 -2.35 -18.83
N GLU A 127 7.47 -2.46 -17.68
CA GLU A 127 7.15 -3.73 -17.05
C GLU A 127 5.83 -4.33 -17.54
N ARG A 128 5.68 -5.64 -17.34
CA ARG A 128 4.43 -6.34 -17.64
C ARG A 128 3.43 -6.13 -16.51
N LEU A 129 2.26 -5.57 -16.82
CA LEU A 129 1.12 -5.45 -15.93
C LEU A 129 0.03 -6.44 -16.33
N VAL A 130 -0.48 -7.17 -15.35
CA VAL A 130 -1.68 -8.01 -15.44
C VAL A 130 -2.78 -7.31 -14.65
N ILE A 131 -3.94 -7.09 -15.25
CA ILE A 131 -5.08 -6.45 -14.58
C ILE A 131 -6.21 -7.47 -14.48
N GLY A 132 -6.60 -7.79 -13.25
CA GLY A 132 -7.83 -8.51 -12.97
C GLY A 132 -8.98 -7.51 -12.81
N HIS A 133 -9.96 -7.50 -13.72
CA HIS A 133 -11.11 -6.61 -13.64
C HIS A 133 -12.26 -7.27 -12.88
N LEU A 134 -12.74 -6.62 -11.81
CA LEU A 134 -13.89 -7.11 -11.06
C LEU A 134 -15.16 -7.17 -11.92
N GLU A 135 -15.29 -6.30 -12.91
CA GLU A 135 -16.38 -6.31 -13.85
C GLU A 135 -16.41 -7.58 -14.70
N ASP A 136 -15.24 -8.19 -14.98
CA ASP A 136 -15.17 -9.48 -15.67
C ASP A 136 -15.68 -10.62 -14.78
N SER A 137 -15.36 -10.57 -13.48
CA SER A 137 -15.91 -11.51 -12.49
C SER A 137 -17.42 -11.35 -12.35
N MET A 138 -17.93 -10.11 -12.41
CA MET A 138 -19.38 -9.85 -12.44
C MET A 138 -20.04 -10.39 -13.71
N ARG A 139 -19.42 -10.22 -14.87
CA ARG A 139 -19.92 -10.77 -16.15
C ARG A 139 -19.92 -12.31 -16.16
N ARG A 140 -18.95 -12.93 -15.51
CA ARG A 140 -18.91 -14.40 -15.30
C ARG A 140 -19.94 -14.89 -14.28
N GLY A 141 -20.48 -13.98 -13.45
CA GLY A 141 -21.42 -14.29 -12.38
C GLY A 141 -20.79 -14.85 -11.12
N THR A 142 -19.46 -14.82 -11.00
CA THR A 142 -18.71 -15.21 -9.79
C THR A 142 -18.74 -14.14 -8.71
N VAL A 143 -18.94 -12.87 -9.09
CA VAL A 143 -19.23 -11.75 -8.19
C VAL A 143 -20.63 -11.22 -8.46
N ARG A 144 -21.42 -11.03 -7.40
CA ARG A 144 -22.74 -10.42 -7.44
C ARG A 144 -22.86 -9.35 -6.38
N LEU A 145 -23.18 -8.12 -6.79
CA LEU A 145 -23.44 -7.00 -5.88
C LEU A 145 -24.89 -7.05 -5.40
N ALA A 146 -25.13 -6.75 -4.13
CA ALA A 146 -26.48 -6.64 -3.58
C ALA A 146 -27.20 -5.37 -4.11
N HIS A 147 -26.43 -4.29 -4.37
CA HIS A 147 -26.94 -3.06 -5.00
C HIS A 147 -25.79 -2.33 -5.76
N PRO A 148 -26.10 -1.46 -6.73
CA PRO A 148 -25.11 -0.83 -7.61
C PRO A 148 -23.99 -0.03 -6.90
N LEU A 149 -24.29 0.56 -5.73
CA LEU A 149 -23.35 1.35 -4.93
C LEU A 149 -22.75 0.57 -3.75
N GLU A 150 -22.83 -0.76 -3.77
CA GLU A 150 -22.16 -1.60 -2.78
C GLU A 150 -20.64 -1.44 -2.90
N SER A 151 -19.96 -1.47 -1.75
CA SER A 151 -18.49 -1.48 -1.74
C SER A 151 -17.96 -2.72 -2.45
N ARG A 152 -17.16 -2.51 -3.46
CA ARG A 152 -16.51 -3.57 -4.24
C ARG A 152 -15.24 -4.10 -3.57
N ASN A 153 -14.79 -3.45 -2.49
CA ASN A 153 -13.55 -3.79 -1.80
C ASN A 153 -13.51 -5.25 -1.29
N GLY A 154 -14.62 -5.77 -0.76
CA GLY A 154 -14.71 -7.16 -0.32
C GLY A 154 -14.64 -8.19 -1.46
N HIS A 155 -15.09 -7.81 -2.65
CA HIS A 155 -15.16 -8.70 -3.82
C HIS A 155 -13.82 -8.83 -4.57
N GLN A 156 -12.83 -8.00 -4.27
CA GLN A 156 -11.49 -8.08 -4.87
C GLN A 156 -10.85 -9.46 -4.73
N THR A 157 -11.16 -10.16 -3.63
CA THR A 157 -10.63 -11.51 -3.37
C THR A 157 -10.98 -12.50 -4.47
N VAL A 158 -12.25 -12.51 -4.92
CA VAL A 158 -12.70 -13.42 -5.99
C VAL A 158 -11.93 -13.15 -7.28
N THR A 159 -11.87 -11.89 -7.71
CA THR A 159 -11.15 -11.49 -8.91
C THR A 159 -9.66 -11.81 -8.83
N LEU A 160 -9.06 -11.64 -7.65
CA LEU A 160 -7.65 -11.97 -7.43
C LEU A 160 -7.41 -13.47 -7.53
N LEU A 161 -8.27 -14.31 -6.95
CA LEU A 161 -8.16 -15.78 -7.04
C LEU A 161 -8.33 -16.26 -8.48
N GLU A 162 -9.28 -15.70 -9.25
CA GLU A 162 -9.43 -15.98 -10.67
C GLU A 162 -8.18 -15.59 -11.47
N THR A 163 -7.59 -14.43 -11.16
CA THR A 163 -6.33 -13.97 -11.80
C THR A 163 -5.16 -14.90 -11.47
N ILE A 164 -5.08 -15.39 -10.21
CA ILE A 164 -4.07 -16.37 -9.80
C ILE A 164 -4.21 -17.66 -10.59
N GLU A 165 -5.43 -18.17 -10.70
CA GLU A 165 -5.71 -19.42 -11.44
C GLU A 165 -5.39 -19.28 -12.92
N GLU A 166 -5.85 -18.21 -13.57
CA GLU A 166 -5.62 -17.93 -14.98
C GLU A 166 -4.13 -17.87 -15.33
N HIS A 167 -3.34 -17.17 -14.52
CA HIS A 167 -1.91 -17.00 -14.74
C HIS A 167 -1.05 -18.02 -14.01
N ARG A 168 -1.66 -18.90 -13.20
CA ARG A 168 -1.01 -19.93 -12.37
C ARG A 168 0.08 -19.35 -11.47
N PHE A 169 -0.20 -18.22 -10.82
CA PHE A 169 0.72 -17.63 -9.86
C PHE A 169 0.83 -18.51 -8.62
N ASP A 170 2.05 -18.80 -8.20
CA ASP A 170 2.35 -19.61 -7.02
C ASP A 170 2.81 -18.80 -5.81
N CYS A 171 3.22 -17.55 -6.04
CA CYS A 171 3.50 -16.58 -4.97
C CYS A 171 3.08 -15.16 -5.37
N LEU A 172 2.40 -14.46 -4.47
CA LEU A 172 2.06 -13.05 -4.64
C LEU A 172 2.74 -12.19 -3.58
N ILE A 173 3.55 -11.25 -4.05
CA ILE A 173 4.27 -10.30 -3.21
C ILE A 173 3.33 -9.12 -2.90
N GLY A 174 3.13 -8.80 -1.63
CA GLY A 174 2.26 -7.73 -1.19
C GLY A 174 2.91 -6.77 -0.20
N GLY A 175 2.35 -5.57 -0.07
CA GLY A 175 2.83 -4.51 0.83
C GLY A 175 2.23 -4.54 2.23
N ALA A 176 1.66 -5.66 2.68
CA ALA A 176 1.03 -5.72 3.99
C ALA A 176 2.07 -5.65 5.13
N ARG A 177 1.73 -4.91 6.18
CA ARG A 177 2.57 -4.69 7.37
C ARG A 177 1.85 -5.15 8.64
N ARG A 178 2.60 -5.67 9.61
CA ARG A 178 2.05 -6.07 10.92
C ARG A 178 1.53 -4.89 11.73
N ASP A 179 2.10 -3.71 11.52
CA ASP A 179 1.73 -2.45 12.17
C ASP A 179 0.36 -1.92 11.71
N GLU A 180 -0.06 -2.27 10.51
CA GLU A 180 -1.26 -1.74 9.86
C GLU A 180 -2.55 -2.12 10.61
N GLU A 181 -2.60 -3.36 11.14
CA GLU A 181 -3.78 -3.87 11.83
C GLU A 181 -3.46 -5.13 12.66
N LYS A 182 -4.15 -5.29 13.81
CA LYS A 182 -3.92 -6.40 14.77
C LYS A 182 -4.02 -7.80 14.15
N ALA A 183 -4.95 -8.01 13.22
CA ALA A 183 -5.11 -9.31 12.57
C ALA A 183 -3.87 -9.67 11.71
N ARG A 184 -3.18 -8.68 11.14
CA ARG A 184 -1.95 -8.88 10.35
C ARG A 184 -0.73 -9.20 11.20
N ALA A 185 -0.73 -8.82 12.48
CA ALA A 185 0.37 -9.14 13.40
C ALA A 185 0.62 -10.63 13.57
N LYS A 186 -0.39 -11.48 13.33
CA LYS A 186 -0.30 -12.94 13.41
C LYS A 186 0.22 -13.59 12.12
N GLU A 187 0.28 -12.86 11.03
CA GLU A 187 0.66 -13.39 9.73
C GLU A 187 2.17 -13.54 9.59
N ARG A 188 2.61 -14.59 8.91
CA ARG A 188 4.01 -14.82 8.60
C ARG A 188 4.44 -13.96 7.40
N ILE A 189 5.74 -13.76 7.22
CA ILE A 189 6.29 -13.10 6.03
C ILE A 189 5.92 -13.91 4.79
N PHE A 190 6.05 -15.25 4.86
CA PHE A 190 5.51 -16.17 3.87
C PHE A 190 4.23 -16.82 4.39
N SER A 191 3.10 -16.28 3.95
CA SER A 191 1.77 -16.69 4.40
C SER A 191 1.17 -17.71 3.45
N HIS A 192 1.03 -18.96 3.91
CA HIS A 192 0.52 -20.08 3.11
C HIS A 192 -0.98 -19.97 2.88
N ARG A 193 -1.40 -20.21 1.65
CA ARG A 193 -2.80 -20.30 1.22
C ARG A 193 -3.05 -21.67 0.61
N ASP A 194 -4.16 -22.31 1.00
CA ASP A 194 -4.59 -23.56 0.41
C ASP A 194 -5.14 -23.38 -1.02
N ALA A 195 -5.59 -24.46 -1.64
CA ALA A 195 -6.15 -24.44 -2.99
C ALA A 195 -7.42 -23.59 -3.13
N PHE A 196 -8.07 -23.20 -2.03
CA PHE A 196 -9.21 -22.28 -2.01
C PHE A 196 -8.80 -20.83 -1.69
N GLY A 197 -7.52 -20.57 -1.57
CA GLY A 197 -6.98 -19.25 -1.19
C GLY A 197 -7.08 -18.92 0.29
N GLN A 198 -7.51 -19.88 1.14
CA GLN A 198 -7.69 -19.65 2.57
C GLN A 198 -6.35 -19.73 3.32
N TRP A 199 -6.19 -18.83 4.28
CA TRP A 199 -5.00 -18.80 5.12
C TRP A 199 -4.88 -20.05 6.01
N GLN A 200 -3.70 -20.71 5.96
CA GLN A 200 -3.39 -21.94 6.69
C GLN A 200 -2.32 -21.71 7.78
N PRO A 201 -2.70 -21.07 8.91
CA PRO A 201 -1.72 -20.73 9.96
C PRO A 201 -1.09 -21.95 10.64
N LYS A 202 -1.77 -23.10 10.64
CA LYS A 202 -1.29 -24.33 11.29
C LYS A 202 -0.24 -25.09 10.46
N GLU A 203 -0.23 -24.89 9.15
CA GLU A 203 0.72 -25.56 8.24
C GLU A 203 1.99 -24.74 8.00
N GLN A 204 2.15 -23.64 8.74
CA GLN A 204 3.32 -22.77 8.66
C GLN A 204 4.23 -22.98 9.88
N ARG A 205 5.48 -23.29 9.62
CA ARG A 205 6.50 -23.29 10.68
C ARG A 205 6.92 -21.86 11.04
N PRO A 206 7.48 -21.64 12.25
CA PRO A 206 8.09 -20.37 12.61
C PRO A 206 9.23 -19.99 11.65
N GLU A 207 9.36 -18.69 11.34
CA GLU A 207 10.38 -18.14 10.44
C GLU A 207 11.65 -17.76 11.23
N LEU A 208 12.18 -18.74 11.98
CA LEU A 208 13.41 -18.55 12.77
C LEU A 208 14.62 -18.43 11.84
N TRP A 209 15.52 -17.51 12.17
CA TRP A 209 16.76 -17.25 11.43
C TRP A 209 16.55 -16.96 9.94
N SER A 210 15.44 -16.31 9.58
CA SER A 210 15.06 -16.02 8.21
C SER A 210 14.97 -17.26 7.30
N LEU A 211 14.61 -18.40 7.87
CA LEU A 211 14.36 -19.63 7.13
C LEU A 211 12.88 -19.71 6.75
N PHE A 212 12.57 -19.42 5.51
CA PHE A 212 11.22 -19.45 4.99
C PHE A 212 10.81 -20.83 4.50
N ASN A 213 9.53 -21.18 4.70
CA ASN A 213 8.95 -22.39 4.13
C ASN A 213 8.25 -22.03 2.82
N THR A 214 8.81 -22.49 1.71
CA THR A 214 8.30 -22.18 0.35
C THR A 214 7.70 -23.40 -0.34
N ARG A 215 7.57 -24.55 0.36
CA ARG A 215 7.03 -25.77 -0.21
C ARG A 215 5.50 -25.68 -0.37
N ILE A 216 5.02 -25.77 -1.59
CA ILE A 216 3.59 -25.77 -1.95
C ILE A 216 3.19 -27.07 -2.64
N LYS A 217 1.90 -27.38 -2.59
CA LYS A 217 1.25 -28.42 -3.38
C LYS A 217 0.53 -27.80 -4.59
N PRO A 218 0.17 -28.58 -5.62
CA PRO A 218 -0.60 -28.07 -6.73
C PRO A 218 -1.91 -27.38 -6.27
N GLY A 219 -2.15 -26.17 -6.77
CA GLY A 219 -3.30 -25.35 -6.42
C GLY A 219 -3.12 -24.44 -5.20
N GLU A 220 -2.12 -24.70 -4.35
CA GLU A 220 -1.77 -23.79 -3.23
C GLU A 220 -0.92 -22.64 -3.74
N HIS A 221 -0.85 -21.56 -2.95
CA HIS A 221 0.04 -20.44 -3.23
C HIS A 221 0.48 -19.73 -1.93
N PHE A 222 1.49 -18.89 -2.04
CA PHE A 222 1.96 -18.04 -0.95
C PHE A 222 1.61 -16.57 -1.15
N ARG A 223 1.48 -15.86 -0.05
CA ARG A 223 1.59 -14.40 0.01
C ARG A 223 2.90 -14.07 0.70
N ALA A 224 3.76 -13.32 0.04
CA ALA A 224 5.01 -12.84 0.61
C ALA A 224 4.91 -11.35 0.95
N PHE A 225 5.33 -10.97 2.17
CA PHE A 225 5.22 -9.61 2.68
C PHE A 225 6.61 -9.05 3.05
N PRO A 226 7.38 -8.53 2.08
CA PRO A 226 8.75 -8.08 2.31
C PRO A 226 8.89 -6.98 3.35
N ILE A 227 7.87 -6.12 3.47
CA ILE A 227 7.85 -5.01 4.43
C ILE A 227 7.00 -5.31 5.68
N SER A 228 6.78 -6.59 5.99
CA SER A 228 5.94 -7.02 7.12
C SER A 228 6.34 -6.41 8.46
N ASN A 229 7.64 -6.21 8.68
CA ASN A 229 8.21 -5.67 9.91
C ASN A 229 8.30 -4.14 9.96
N TRP A 230 7.92 -3.44 8.89
CA TRP A 230 7.98 -1.98 8.79
C TRP A 230 6.79 -1.34 9.50
N THR A 231 7.01 -0.20 10.15
CA THR A 231 5.95 0.68 10.66
C THR A 231 5.49 1.66 9.57
N GLU A 232 4.36 2.36 9.80
CA GLU A 232 3.94 3.45 8.90
C GLU A 232 5.03 4.54 8.82
N LEU A 233 5.66 4.83 9.95
CA LEU A 233 6.76 5.80 10.02
C LEU A 233 7.96 5.36 9.18
N ASP A 234 8.37 4.08 9.25
CA ASP A 234 9.46 3.54 8.43
C ASP A 234 9.18 3.69 6.94
N VAL A 235 7.94 3.41 6.52
CA VAL A 235 7.49 3.59 5.13
C VAL A 235 7.66 5.04 4.68
N TRP A 236 7.20 6.02 5.46
CA TRP A 236 7.29 7.42 5.09
C TRP A 236 8.73 7.95 5.13
N LEU A 237 9.53 7.56 6.12
CA LEU A 237 10.97 7.87 6.17
C LEU A 237 11.71 7.31 4.97
N TYR A 238 11.37 6.10 4.55
CA TYR A 238 11.97 5.46 3.38
C TYR A 238 11.54 6.15 2.07
N ILE A 239 10.26 6.53 1.95
CA ILE A 239 9.75 7.31 0.82
C ILE A 239 10.50 8.64 0.71
N GLU A 240 10.70 9.35 1.83
CA GLU A 240 11.46 10.60 1.86
C GLU A 240 12.93 10.36 1.45
N ARG A 241 13.59 9.36 2.05
CA ARG A 241 15.00 9.05 1.80
C ARG A 241 15.28 8.70 0.35
N GLU A 242 14.47 7.83 -0.22
CA GLU A 242 14.66 7.33 -1.59
C GLU A 242 13.99 8.22 -2.65
N GLY A 243 13.18 9.20 -2.23
CA GLY A 243 12.41 10.06 -3.13
C GLY A 243 11.44 9.25 -3.98
N ILE A 244 10.68 8.35 -3.37
CA ILE A 244 9.72 7.49 -4.06
C ILE A 244 8.51 8.32 -4.45
N GLU A 245 8.12 8.25 -5.72
CA GLU A 245 6.92 8.91 -6.23
C GLU A 245 5.66 8.14 -5.79
N LEU A 246 4.63 8.91 -5.43
CA LEU A 246 3.33 8.40 -5.02
C LEU A 246 2.20 9.12 -5.78
N PRO A 247 0.99 8.53 -5.86
CA PRO A 247 -0.20 9.24 -6.32
C PRO A 247 -0.43 10.53 -5.54
N SER A 248 -0.86 11.59 -6.23
CA SER A 248 -1.03 12.93 -5.66
C SER A 248 -1.96 12.98 -4.45
N ILE A 249 -2.92 12.06 -4.35
CA ILE A 249 -3.90 12.01 -3.26
C ILE A 249 -3.29 11.71 -1.88
N TYR A 250 -2.04 11.26 -1.82
CA TYR A 250 -1.31 11.09 -0.55
C TYR A 250 -0.89 12.41 0.08
N TYR A 251 -0.83 13.47 -0.72
CA TYR A 251 -0.44 14.82 -0.29
C TYR A 251 -1.67 15.73 -0.19
N ALA A 252 -1.55 16.80 0.57
CA ALA A 252 -2.65 17.73 0.81
C ALA A 252 -3.16 18.36 -0.50
N HIS A 253 -4.45 18.25 -0.72
CA HIS A 253 -5.18 18.82 -1.85
C HIS A 253 -6.60 19.19 -1.44
N GLU A 254 -7.23 20.09 -2.17
CA GLU A 254 -8.64 20.42 -1.96
C GLU A 254 -9.55 19.33 -2.51
N ARG A 255 -10.54 18.90 -1.69
CA ARG A 255 -11.53 17.90 -2.08
C ARG A 255 -12.89 18.20 -1.45
N GLU A 256 -13.95 17.94 -2.19
CA GLU A 256 -15.31 17.94 -1.66
C GLU A 256 -15.52 16.68 -0.83
N VAL A 257 -16.02 16.88 0.39
CA VAL A 257 -16.27 15.81 1.36
C VAL A 257 -17.59 16.05 2.08
N VAL A 258 -18.14 14.99 2.66
CA VAL A 258 -19.27 15.05 3.60
C VAL A 258 -18.87 14.37 4.91
N ARG A 259 -19.44 14.85 6.03
CA ARG A 259 -19.16 14.24 7.35
C ARG A 259 -20.20 13.17 7.66
N ARG A 260 -19.78 11.90 7.70
CA ARG A 260 -20.65 10.77 8.05
C ARG A 260 -20.03 9.96 9.18
N LYS A 261 -20.74 9.79 10.31
CA LYS A 261 -20.29 8.99 11.47
C LYS A 261 -18.88 9.37 11.97
N GLY A 262 -18.55 10.65 11.92
CA GLY A 262 -17.23 11.17 12.35
C GLY A 262 -16.07 10.89 11.39
N LEU A 263 -16.36 10.49 10.15
CA LEU A 263 -15.40 10.35 9.06
C LEU A 263 -15.69 11.39 7.97
N LEU A 264 -14.64 11.80 7.27
CA LEU A 264 -14.75 12.52 6.01
C LEU A 264 -14.95 11.50 4.90
N VAL A 265 -16.04 11.59 4.17
CA VAL A 265 -16.31 10.75 3.00
C VAL A 265 -16.11 11.60 1.75
N PRO A 266 -15.24 11.21 0.82
CA PRO A 266 -15.02 11.98 -0.40
C PRO A 266 -16.27 11.92 -1.28
N VAL A 267 -16.67 13.06 -1.83
CA VAL A 267 -17.74 13.13 -2.82
C VAL A 267 -17.20 12.63 -4.16
N THR A 268 -17.80 11.56 -4.67
CA THR A 268 -17.43 10.94 -5.94
C THR A 268 -18.68 10.43 -6.64
N GLU A 269 -18.56 9.92 -7.86
CA GLU A 269 -19.68 9.30 -8.60
C GLU A 269 -20.28 8.08 -7.88
N VAL A 270 -19.47 7.36 -7.08
CA VAL A 270 -19.88 6.17 -6.32
C VAL A 270 -20.20 6.47 -4.85
N THR A 271 -19.88 7.65 -4.38
CA THR A 271 -20.20 8.17 -3.04
C THR A 271 -20.86 9.55 -3.16
N PRO A 272 -22.01 9.68 -3.85
CA PRO A 272 -22.69 10.96 -3.98
C PRO A 272 -23.21 11.45 -2.63
N PRO A 273 -23.37 12.78 -2.45
CA PRO A 273 -24.00 13.34 -1.26
C PRO A 273 -25.44 12.88 -1.14
N GLN A 274 -25.91 12.64 0.08
CA GLN A 274 -27.30 12.36 0.41
C GLN A 274 -28.08 13.66 0.66
N ALA A 275 -29.39 13.59 0.74
CA ALA A 275 -30.24 14.79 0.86
C ALA A 275 -29.93 15.67 2.09
N ASP A 276 -29.46 15.05 3.18
CA ASP A 276 -29.16 15.71 4.46
C ASP A 276 -27.66 15.99 4.64
N ASP A 277 -26.82 15.67 3.66
CA ASP A 277 -25.37 15.92 3.76
C ASP A 277 -25.04 17.38 3.44
N GLU A 278 -24.19 17.98 4.26
CA GLU A 278 -23.54 19.24 3.95
C GLU A 278 -22.19 18.95 3.26
N VAL A 279 -22.05 19.44 2.02
CA VAL A 279 -20.82 19.29 1.24
C VAL A 279 -19.87 20.40 1.64
N GLU A 280 -18.71 20.00 2.19
CA GLU A 280 -17.61 20.89 2.55
C GLU A 280 -16.46 20.73 1.55
N ARG A 281 -15.74 21.82 1.25
CA ARG A 281 -14.51 21.78 0.48
C ARG A 281 -13.33 22.00 1.42
N LEU A 282 -12.58 20.94 1.68
CA LEU A 282 -11.51 20.93 2.68
C LEU A 282 -10.17 20.55 2.07
N GLN A 283 -9.09 20.99 2.72
CA GLN A 283 -7.74 20.53 2.43
C GLN A 283 -7.52 19.20 3.14
N VAL A 284 -7.37 18.14 2.37
CA VAL A 284 -7.30 16.78 2.86
C VAL A 284 -6.19 15.98 2.17
N ARG A 285 -5.77 14.89 2.80
CA ARG A 285 -4.96 13.83 2.18
C ARG A 285 -5.47 12.44 2.54
N PHE A 286 -5.07 11.44 1.78
CA PHE A 286 -5.38 10.05 2.13
C PHE A 286 -4.17 9.40 2.81
N ARG A 287 -4.36 8.76 3.99
CA ARG A 287 -3.32 7.97 4.67
C ARG A 287 -3.18 6.59 4.05
N THR A 288 -4.32 5.99 3.67
CA THR A 288 -4.39 4.73 2.93
C THR A 288 -5.22 4.94 1.68
N VAL A 289 -4.95 4.17 0.64
CA VAL A 289 -5.72 4.21 -0.60
C VAL A 289 -6.25 2.83 -0.93
N GLY A 290 -7.53 2.78 -1.27
CA GLY A 290 -8.26 1.60 -1.72
C GLY A 290 -9.41 2.01 -2.64
N ASP A 291 -10.54 1.34 -2.50
CA ASP A 291 -11.77 1.64 -3.21
C ASP A 291 -12.39 2.96 -2.70
N MET A 292 -12.93 3.80 -3.60
CA MET A 292 -13.56 5.10 -3.28
C MET A 292 -14.68 4.97 -2.26
N THR A 293 -15.39 3.84 -2.24
CA THR A 293 -16.52 3.60 -1.36
C THR A 293 -16.15 3.35 0.10
N CYS A 294 -14.90 2.98 0.38
CA CYS A 294 -14.46 2.63 1.74
C CYS A 294 -13.30 3.46 2.27
N THR A 295 -12.71 4.31 1.45
CA THR A 295 -11.50 5.08 1.79
C THR A 295 -11.85 6.51 2.16
N CYS A 296 -11.47 6.93 3.36
CA CYS A 296 -11.75 8.24 3.92
C CYS A 296 -10.47 9.07 4.03
N PRO A 297 -10.48 10.34 3.58
CA PRO A 297 -9.36 11.25 3.79
C PRO A 297 -9.33 11.77 5.23
N VAL A 298 -8.23 12.40 5.57
CA VAL A 298 -8.04 13.17 6.81
C VAL A 298 -7.71 14.62 6.47
N GLU A 299 -8.15 15.57 7.29
CA GLU A 299 -7.73 16.96 7.16
C GLU A 299 -6.21 17.04 7.41
N SER A 300 -5.49 17.66 6.51
CA SER A 300 -4.04 17.77 6.60
C SER A 300 -3.50 18.84 5.64
N PRO A 301 -2.54 19.67 6.09
CA PRO A 301 -1.81 20.60 5.25
C PRO A 301 -0.53 20.00 4.62
N ALA A 302 -0.21 18.72 4.88
CA ALA A 302 1.07 18.10 4.51
C ALA A 302 1.20 17.94 2.99
N GLN A 303 2.14 18.66 2.40
CA GLN A 303 2.38 18.67 0.94
C GLN A 303 3.58 17.84 0.52
N THR A 304 4.42 17.43 1.48
CA THR A 304 5.66 16.68 1.23
C THR A 304 5.72 15.43 2.11
N ALA A 305 6.57 14.48 1.74
CA ALA A 305 6.83 13.29 2.57
C ALA A 305 7.37 13.69 3.96
N SER A 306 8.18 14.72 4.04
CA SER A 306 8.72 15.26 5.29
C SER A 306 7.62 15.81 6.22
N ASP A 307 6.62 16.50 5.66
CA ASP A 307 5.48 16.97 6.44
C ASP A 307 4.68 15.79 7.01
N ILE A 308 4.47 14.75 6.17
CA ILE A 308 3.75 13.55 6.59
C ILE A 308 4.52 12.76 7.65
N VAL A 309 5.85 12.68 7.57
CA VAL A 309 6.69 12.12 8.65
C VAL A 309 6.42 12.84 9.96
N THR A 310 6.39 14.18 9.93
CA THR A 310 6.11 14.99 11.13
C THR A 310 4.71 14.73 11.68
N GLU A 311 3.70 14.62 10.84
CA GLU A 311 2.33 14.26 11.27
C GLU A 311 2.29 12.84 11.86
N THR A 312 2.95 11.87 11.20
CA THR A 312 2.93 10.46 11.62
C THR A 312 3.55 10.27 13.00
N LEU A 313 4.57 11.02 13.35
CA LEU A 313 5.18 11.03 14.69
C LEU A 313 4.21 11.46 15.80
N GLN A 314 3.18 12.24 15.48
CA GLN A 314 2.19 12.75 16.44
C GLN A 314 0.93 11.89 16.54
N VAL A 315 0.75 10.94 15.64
CA VAL A 315 -0.48 10.13 15.56
C VAL A 315 -0.43 8.95 16.52
N THR A 316 -1.50 8.78 17.30
CA THR A 316 -1.68 7.67 18.25
C THR A 316 -2.63 6.57 17.74
N VAL A 317 -3.33 6.82 16.63
CA VAL A 317 -4.33 5.90 16.07
C VAL A 317 -3.74 5.18 14.85
N SER A 318 -3.95 3.86 14.76
CA SER A 318 -3.49 3.08 13.62
C SER A 318 -4.04 3.61 12.29
N GLU A 319 -3.30 3.42 11.23
CA GLU A 319 -3.59 3.91 9.89
C GLU A 319 -4.99 3.53 9.41
N ARG A 320 -5.34 2.25 9.48
CA ARG A 320 -6.66 1.76 9.05
C ARG A 320 -7.79 2.15 10.00
N GLY A 321 -7.56 2.16 11.29
CA GLY A 321 -8.56 2.56 12.28
C GLY A 321 -9.06 4.00 12.12
N ALA A 322 -8.26 4.88 11.52
CA ALA A 322 -8.61 6.27 11.26
C ALA A 322 -9.34 6.49 9.92
N THR A 323 -9.11 5.64 8.90
CA THR A 323 -9.42 5.99 7.50
C THR A 323 -10.27 4.97 6.75
N ARG A 324 -10.64 3.85 7.37
CA ARG A 324 -11.42 2.79 6.72
C ARG A 324 -12.80 2.63 7.35
N MET A 325 -13.86 2.85 6.55
CA MET A 325 -15.24 2.67 6.99
C MET A 325 -15.59 1.20 7.23
N ASP A 326 -15.07 0.32 6.40
CA ASP A 326 -15.34 -1.12 6.44
C ASP A 326 -14.69 -1.84 7.63
N ASP A 327 -13.62 -1.30 8.20
CA ASP A 327 -12.96 -1.86 9.38
C ASP A 327 -13.63 -1.43 10.70
N ARG A 328 -14.43 -0.37 10.71
CA ARG A 328 -15.17 0.11 11.90
C ARG A 328 -16.42 -0.70 12.23
N THR A 329 -16.93 -1.49 11.31
CA THR A 329 -18.20 -2.22 11.49
C THR A 329 -18.04 -3.55 12.22
N SER A 330 -16.83 -4.11 12.36
CA SER A 330 -16.57 -5.36 13.07
C SER A 330 -15.08 -5.55 13.33
N GLU A 331 -14.67 -5.75 14.60
CA GLU A 331 -13.28 -6.16 14.94
C GLU A 331 -12.86 -7.49 14.28
N ALA A 332 -13.84 -8.33 13.91
CA ALA A 332 -13.60 -9.61 13.25
C ALA A 332 -13.59 -9.52 11.71
N SER A 333 -13.78 -8.32 11.12
CA SER A 333 -13.92 -8.18 9.66
C SER A 333 -12.70 -8.68 8.91
N MET A 334 -11.50 -8.34 9.36
CA MET A 334 -10.24 -8.77 8.74
C MET A 334 -9.92 -10.25 8.97
N GLU A 335 -10.23 -10.80 10.14
CA GLU A 335 -10.05 -12.24 10.35
C GLU A 335 -10.97 -13.07 9.46
N ARG A 336 -12.20 -12.61 9.24
CA ARG A 336 -13.13 -13.22 8.30
C ARG A 336 -12.62 -13.11 6.86
N ARG A 337 -12.16 -11.94 6.44
CA ARG A 337 -11.58 -11.72 5.10
C ARG A 337 -10.36 -12.59 4.83
N LYS A 338 -9.50 -12.80 5.83
CA LYS A 338 -8.37 -13.73 5.71
C LYS A 338 -8.82 -15.16 5.47
N LYS A 339 -9.88 -15.61 6.15
CA LYS A 339 -10.47 -16.93 5.91
C LYS A 339 -11.09 -17.05 4.51
N GLU A 340 -11.60 -15.94 3.99
CA GLU A 340 -12.16 -15.83 2.64
C GLU A 340 -11.10 -15.60 1.55
N GLY A 341 -9.80 -15.56 1.89
CA GLY A 341 -8.69 -15.38 0.94
C GLY A 341 -8.24 -13.95 0.72
N TYR A 342 -8.76 -12.98 1.45
CA TYR A 342 -8.32 -11.58 1.41
C TYR A 342 -6.95 -11.42 2.08
N PHE A 343 -6.12 -10.47 1.60
CA PHE A 343 -4.81 -10.11 2.18
C PHE A 343 -4.85 -8.82 2.98
#